data_cf1351d68ba5a94692976a433e50ebe5
#
_entry.id   cf1351d68ba5a94692976a433e50ebe5
#
_cell.length_a   1.000
_cell.length_b   1.000
_cell.length_c   1.000
_cell.angle_alpha   90.00
_cell.angle_beta   90.00
_cell.angle_gamma   90.00
#
_symmetry.space_group_name_H-M   'P 1'
#
loop_
_entity.id
_entity.type
_entity.pdbx_description
1 polymer ?
#
loop_
_entity_poly.entity_id
_entity_poly.type
_entity_poly.pdbx_seq_one_letter_code
_entity_poly.pdbx_strand_id
1 'polypeptide(L)'
;MAATGINSEDRLVQATFAAHLKDKLGWDTVYAFNAETFGADGTLGRNDTTEAVLTRDVRAALRRLNPELPTPAIDDALRALTLHDFSRSLLQHNQEFARLIRNGIPVSWRDANGQRRDARARVIDFDNARDANRFLAVRELKLTGLPTPNYNRRADLVCFVNGLPLVFIELKAVYKNIRAGFDGNLRDYMDENVVAQAFHHNVFLIVSNGDRAKY
;
A
#
# COMPACT_ATOMS: atom_id res chain seq x y z
N MET A 1 -28.52 -13.09 19.41
CA MET A 1 -28.56 -12.00 18.44
C MET A 1 -27.51 -10.99 18.88
N ALA A 2 -26.36 -10.93 18.22
CA ALA A 2 -25.34 -9.93 18.51
C ALA A 2 -25.91 -8.57 18.11
N ALA A 3 -25.93 -7.63 19.03
CA ALA A 3 -26.32 -6.25 18.77
C ALA A 3 -25.36 -5.70 17.71
N THR A 4 -25.81 -5.54 16.50
CA THR A 4 -25.12 -4.82 15.43
C THR A 4 -25.09 -3.35 15.85
N GLY A 5 -24.04 -2.99 16.61
CA GLY A 5 -23.92 -1.68 17.22
C GLY A 5 -23.92 -0.59 16.17
N ILE A 6 -24.90 0.31 16.27
CA ILE A 6 -24.94 1.61 15.57
C ILE A 6 -23.60 2.39 15.76
N ASN A 7 -22.84 2.03 16.77
CA ASN A 7 -21.54 2.60 17.18
C ASN A 7 -20.34 1.70 16.86
N SER A 8 -20.40 0.83 15.83
CA SER A 8 -19.23 0.03 15.45
C SER A 8 -18.14 0.96 14.89
N GLU A 9 -16.89 0.67 15.22
CA GLU A 9 -15.69 1.37 14.76
C GLU A 9 -15.64 1.51 13.23
N ASP A 10 -16.03 0.43 12.53
CA ASP A 10 -16.14 0.41 11.08
C ASP A 10 -17.15 1.44 10.57
N ARG A 11 -18.33 1.51 11.15
CA ARG A 11 -19.43 2.33 10.61
C ARG A 11 -19.24 3.82 10.85
N LEU A 12 -18.75 4.21 12.04
CA LEU A 12 -18.67 5.61 12.42
C LEU A 12 -17.34 6.26 12.06
N VAL A 13 -16.27 5.49 11.99
CA VAL A 13 -14.93 6.06 11.79
C VAL A 13 -14.38 5.64 10.44
N GLN A 14 -14.27 4.34 10.13
CA GLN A 14 -13.67 3.87 8.88
C GLN A 14 -14.48 4.29 7.65
N ALA A 15 -15.80 4.09 7.66
CA ALA A 15 -16.66 4.43 6.53
C ALA A 15 -16.69 5.93 6.28
N THR A 16 -16.78 6.73 7.35
CA THR A 16 -16.79 8.20 7.26
C THR A 16 -15.46 8.73 6.73
N PHE A 17 -14.33 8.15 7.18
CA PHE A 17 -13.01 8.56 6.72
C PHE A 17 -12.83 8.22 5.23
N ALA A 18 -13.21 7.02 4.81
CA ALA A 18 -13.15 6.60 3.41
C ALA A 18 -14.06 7.46 2.52
N ALA A 19 -15.28 7.78 2.99
CA ALA A 19 -16.19 8.70 2.30
C ALA A 19 -15.56 10.09 2.12
N HIS A 20 -14.89 10.62 3.14
CA HIS A 20 -14.17 11.89 3.04
C HIS A 20 -13.06 11.85 1.98
N LEU A 21 -12.24 10.79 1.95
CA LEU A 21 -11.21 10.62 0.92
C LEU A 21 -11.83 10.61 -0.48
N LYS A 22 -12.94 9.90 -0.66
CA LYS A 22 -13.66 9.81 -1.93
C LYS A 22 -14.27 11.16 -2.34
N ASP A 23 -15.11 11.73 -1.48
CA ASP A 23 -15.99 12.85 -1.83
C ASP A 23 -15.25 14.20 -1.85
N LYS A 24 -14.20 14.35 -1.04
CA LYS A 24 -13.43 15.59 -0.91
C LYS A 24 -12.10 15.56 -1.65
N LEU A 25 -11.45 14.40 -1.72
CA LEU A 25 -10.13 14.27 -2.31
C LEU A 25 -10.11 13.50 -3.64
N GLY A 26 -11.25 12.92 -4.04
CA GLY A 26 -11.38 12.22 -5.32
C GLY A 26 -10.68 10.85 -5.36
N TRP A 27 -10.47 10.21 -4.20
CA TRP A 27 -9.85 8.89 -4.13
C TRP A 27 -10.84 7.80 -4.54
N ASP A 28 -10.35 6.76 -5.19
CA ASP A 28 -11.07 5.49 -5.27
C ASP A 28 -11.16 4.85 -3.89
N THR A 29 -12.25 4.14 -3.60
CA THR A 29 -12.39 3.41 -2.33
C THR A 29 -12.87 1.99 -2.55
N VAL A 30 -12.27 1.05 -1.82
CA VAL A 30 -12.65 -0.38 -1.80
C VAL A 30 -12.87 -0.83 -0.37
N TYR A 31 -13.92 -1.62 -0.15
CA TYR A 31 -14.14 -2.33 1.10
C TYR A 31 -13.81 -3.80 0.88
N ALA A 32 -12.68 -4.27 1.45
CA ALA A 32 -12.12 -5.58 1.17
C ALA A 32 -12.59 -6.69 2.15
N PHE A 33 -13.31 -6.34 3.21
CA PHE A 33 -13.72 -7.29 4.24
C PHE A 33 -14.51 -8.48 3.67
N ASN A 34 -13.89 -9.66 3.65
CA ASN A 34 -14.47 -10.91 3.13
C ASN A 34 -15.08 -10.82 1.71
N ALA A 35 -14.84 -9.72 0.99
CA ALA A 35 -15.37 -9.45 -0.34
C ALA A 35 -14.28 -9.38 -1.41
N GLU A 36 -13.01 -9.45 -1.01
CA GLU A 36 -11.91 -9.43 -1.95
C GLU A 36 -11.84 -10.72 -2.75
N THR A 37 -11.75 -10.58 -4.09
CA THR A 37 -11.44 -11.67 -5.01
C THR A 37 -9.98 -11.53 -5.47
N PHE A 38 -9.28 -12.66 -5.62
CA PHE A 38 -7.85 -12.71 -5.96
C PHE A 38 -7.61 -13.01 -7.45
N GLY A 39 -6.37 -12.79 -7.89
CA GLY A 39 -5.93 -12.96 -9.27
C GLY A 39 -5.91 -11.65 -10.04
N ALA A 40 -5.42 -11.71 -11.29
CA ALA A 40 -5.22 -10.53 -12.13
C ALA A 40 -6.49 -9.69 -12.33
N ASP A 41 -7.65 -10.36 -12.48
CA ASP A 41 -8.96 -9.72 -12.64
C ASP A 41 -9.70 -9.54 -11.31
N GLY A 42 -9.06 -9.88 -10.20
CA GLY A 42 -9.62 -9.74 -8.87
C GLY A 42 -9.76 -8.28 -8.41
N THR A 43 -10.42 -8.08 -7.28
CA THR A 43 -10.77 -6.76 -6.74
C THR A 43 -9.57 -5.81 -6.69
N LEU A 44 -8.44 -6.25 -6.15
CA LEU A 44 -7.20 -5.48 -6.04
C LEU A 44 -6.11 -5.94 -7.02
N GLY A 45 -6.34 -7.01 -7.77
CA GLY A 45 -5.39 -7.59 -8.73
C GLY A 45 -4.18 -8.25 -8.08
N ARG A 46 -4.26 -8.62 -6.80
CA ARG A 46 -3.23 -9.39 -6.10
C ARG A 46 -3.58 -10.88 -6.05
N ASN A 47 -2.57 -11.75 -6.01
CA ASN A 47 -2.78 -13.19 -6.08
C ASN A 47 -3.26 -13.78 -4.74
N ASP A 48 -2.81 -13.20 -3.64
CA ASP A 48 -3.21 -13.61 -2.29
C ASP A 48 -2.97 -12.49 -1.26
N THR A 49 -3.17 -12.80 0.00
CA THR A 49 -3.05 -11.86 1.11
C THR A 49 -1.61 -11.57 1.54
N THR A 50 -0.60 -12.23 1.00
CA THR A 50 0.81 -11.93 1.27
C THR A 50 1.31 -10.72 0.47
N GLU A 51 0.67 -10.45 -0.66
CA GLU A 51 0.98 -9.30 -1.50
C GLU A 51 0.44 -8.01 -0.88
N ALA A 52 1.32 -7.17 -0.36
CA ALA A 52 0.96 -5.84 0.14
C ALA A 52 0.97 -4.78 -0.97
N VAL A 53 1.78 -4.95 -2.00
CA VAL A 53 1.85 -4.08 -3.18
C VAL A 53 0.82 -4.54 -4.21
N LEU A 54 0.03 -3.62 -4.74
CA LEU A 54 -0.92 -3.90 -5.84
C LEU A 54 -0.19 -3.89 -7.18
N THR A 55 0.41 -5.02 -7.53
CA THR A 55 1.34 -5.16 -8.66
C THR A 55 0.73 -4.78 -10.00
N ARG A 56 -0.57 -5.03 -10.19
CA ARG A 56 -1.35 -4.60 -11.36
C ARG A 56 -1.32 -3.07 -11.51
N ASP A 57 -1.58 -2.35 -10.43
CA ASP A 57 -1.65 -0.89 -10.42
C ASP A 57 -0.25 -0.26 -10.55
N VAL A 58 0.76 -0.83 -9.89
CA VAL A 58 2.16 -0.41 -10.06
C VAL A 58 2.61 -0.57 -11.51
N ARG A 59 2.33 -1.71 -12.14
CA ARG A 59 2.66 -1.96 -13.55
C ARG A 59 1.98 -0.95 -14.48
N ALA A 60 0.71 -0.66 -14.23
CA ALA A 60 -0.05 0.33 -15.01
C ALA A 60 0.55 1.73 -14.86
N ALA A 61 0.95 2.11 -13.66
CA ALA A 61 1.61 3.40 -13.39
C ALA A 61 2.99 3.48 -14.06
N LEU A 62 3.82 2.44 -13.94
CA LEU A 62 5.14 2.39 -14.58
C LEU A 62 5.01 2.56 -16.10
N ARG A 63 4.06 1.89 -16.76
CA ARG A 63 3.82 2.04 -18.19
C ARG A 63 3.35 3.45 -18.57
N ARG A 64 2.43 4.01 -17.79
CA ARG A 64 1.87 5.34 -18.05
C ARG A 64 2.90 6.45 -17.88
N LEU A 65 3.72 6.36 -16.84
CA LEU A 65 4.70 7.39 -16.48
C LEU A 65 6.02 7.27 -17.25
N ASN A 66 6.24 6.16 -17.96
CA ASN A 66 7.48 5.91 -18.72
C ASN A 66 7.14 5.24 -20.06
N PRO A 67 6.44 5.95 -20.96
CA PRO A 67 5.98 5.38 -22.23
C PRO A 67 7.14 4.96 -23.15
N GLU A 68 8.33 5.48 -22.94
CA GLU A 68 9.55 5.17 -23.69
C GLU A 68 10.23 3.86 -23.27
N LEU A 69 9.87 3.32 -22.09
CA LEU A 69 10.51 2.10 -21.58
C LEU A 69 9.90 0.83 -22.17
N PRO A 70 10.73 -0.12 -22.61
CA PRO A 70 10.24 -1.41 -23.08
C PRO A 70 9.74 -2.29 -21.93
N THR A 71 8.88 -3.25 -22.25
CA THR A 71 8.29 -4.16 -21.25
C THR A 71 9.31 -4.80 -20.29
N PRO A 72 10.47 -5.32 -20.75
CA PRO A 72 11.47 -5.88 -19.82
C PRO A 72 11.97 -4.88 -18.77
N ALA A 73 12.16 -3.61 -19.14
CA ALA A 73 12.58 -2.57 -18.20
C ALA A 73 11.46 -2.24 -17.20
N ILE A 74 10.20 -2.26 -17.63
CA ILE A 74 9.03 -2.12 -16.72
C ILE A 74 8.97 -3.30 -15.74
N ASP A 75 9.21 -4.53 -16.22
CA ASP A 75 9.20 -5.73 -15.38
C ASP A 75 10.34 -5.71 -14.34
N ASP A 76 11.51 -5.22 -14.73
CA ASP A 76 12.64 -5.05 -13.79
C ASP A 76 12.34 -3.97 -12.76
N ALA A 77 11.74 -2.85 -13.15
CA ALA A 77 11.30 -1.82 -12.21
C ALA A 77 10.25 -2.33 -11.22
N LEU A 78 9.27 -3.10 -11.69
CA LEU A 78 8.27 -3.73 -10.82
C LEU A 78 8.92 -4.70 -9.84
N ARG A 79 9.83 -5.56 -10.33
CA ARG A 79 10.56 -6.49 -9.48
C ARG A 79 11.36 -5.78 -8.40
N ALA A 80 12.05 -4.68 -8.74
CA ALA A 80 12.80 -3.88 -7.78
C ALA A 80 11.93 -3.28 -6.66
N LEU A 81 10.63 -3.01 -6.93
CA LEU A 81 9.67 -2.52 -5.94
C LEU A 81 9.00 -3.62 -5.10
N THR A 82 9.10 -4.88 -5.51
CA THR A 82 8.41 -5.99 -4.85
C THR A 82 9.33 -7.04 -4.25
N LEU A 83 10.64 -6.94 -4.52
CA LEU A 83 11.62 -7.91 -4.01
C LEU A 83 11.77 -7.78 -2.49
N HIS A 84 11.64 -8.91 -1.80
CA HIS A 84 11.94 -9.03 -0.38
C HIS A 84 13.32 -9.64 -0.17
N ASP A 85 14.13 -8.97 0.61
CA ASP A 85 15.42 -9.47 1.08
C ASP A 85 15.33 -9.72 2.59
N PHE A 86 15.16 -10.98 2.97
CA PHE A 86 15.01 -11.40 4.37
C PHE A 86 16.25 -11.12 5.25
N SER A 87 17.38 -10.71 4.65
CA SER A 87 18.56 -10.28 5.39
C SER A 87 18.49 -8.81 5.86
N ARG A 88 17.50 -8.05 5.39
CA ARG A 88 17.31 -6.64 5.69
C ARG A 88 16.21 -6.41 6.71
N SER A 89 16.45 -5.48 7.61
CA SER A 89 15.41 -5.01 8.54
C SER A 89 14.33 -4.18 7.82
N LEU A 90 13.17 -4.04 8.45
CA LEU A 90 12.08 -3.18 7.99
C LEU A 90 12.57 -1.76 7.63
N LEU A 91 13.40 -1.17 8.49
CA LEU A 91 13.94 0.18 8.27
C LEU A 91 14.82 0.26 7.02
N GLN A 92 15.68 -0.74 6.79
CA GLN A 92 16.54 -0.80 5.61
C GLN A 92 15.72 -0.93 4.32
N HIS A 93 14.67 -1.76 4.33
CA HIS A 93 13.73 -1.85 3.21
C HIS A 93 13.03 -0.50 2.96
N ASN A 94 12.50 0.11 4.02
CA ASN A 94 11.79 1.38 3.90
C ASN A 94 12.69 2.50 3.33
N GLN A 95 13.94 2.61 3.80
CA GLN A 95 14.91 3.57 3.28
C GLN A 95 15.23 3.32 1.79
N GLU A 96 15.42 2.06 1.39
CA GLU A 96 15.70 1.72 0.00
C GLU A 96 14.50 2.03 -0.90
N PHE A 97 13.29 1.63 -0.52
CA PHE A 97 12.09 1.91 -1.32
C PHE A 97 11.79 3.41 -1.38
N ALA A 98 11.97 4.15 -0.29
CA ALA A 98 11.82 5.61 -0.31
C ALA A 98 12.81 6.27 -1.29
N ARG A 99 14.05 5.75 -1.37
CA ARG A 99 15.05 6.20 -2.34
C ARG A 99 14.64 5.89 -3.78
N LEU A 100 14.16 4.68 -4.05
CA LEU A 100 13.70 4.25 -5.38
C LEU A 100 12.49 5.07 -5.84
N ILE A 101 11.52 5.28 -4.97
CA ILE A 101 10.31 6.06 -5.27
C ILE A 101 10.68 7.52 -5.59
N ARG A 102 11.53 8.13 -4.79
CA ARG A 102 11.90 9.55 -4.94
C ARG A 102 12.84 9.81 -6.12
N ASN A 103 13.84 8.95 -6.34
CA ASN A 103 14.90 9.19 -7.31
C ASN A 103 14.68 8.45 -8.65
N GLY A 104 13.59 7.68 -8.76
CA GLY A 104 13.36 6.75 -9.84
C GLY A 104 14.16 5.45 -9.71
N ILE A 105 13.58 4.38 -10.25
CA ILE A 105 14.09 3.02 -10.20
C ILE A 105 15.07 2.82 -11.34
N PRO A 106 16.36 2.49 -11.09
CA PRO A 106 17.31 2.25 -12.16
C PRO A 106 16.94 0.99 -12.94
N VAL A 107 16.87 1.10 -14.26
CA VAL A 107 16.61 0.00 -15.19
C VAL A 107 17.60 0.03 -16.35
N SER A 108 17.90 -1.14 -16.90
CA SER A 108 18.79 -1.30 -18.06
C SER A 108 18.19 -2.28 -19.04
N TRP A 109 18.30 -1.99 -20.34
CA TRP A 109 17.89 -2.94 -21.39
C TRP A 109 18.81 -2.83 -22.61
N ARG A 110 18.64 -3.74 -23.57
CA ARG A 110 19.26 -3.62 -24.89
C ARG A 110 18.22 -3.14 -25.89
N ASP A 111 18.60 -2.13 -26.69
CA ASP A 111 17.75 -1.66 -27.78
C ASP A 111 17.80 -2.60 -28.99
N ALA A 112 17.07 -2.27 -30.05
CA ALA A 112 16.99 -3.07 -31.28
C ALA A 112 18.36 -3.27 -31.97
N ASN A 113 19.35 -2.40 -31.71
CA ASN A 113 20.69 -2.48 -32.22
C ASN A 113 21.65 -3.24 -31.28
N GLY A 114 21.13 -3.83 -30.18
CA GLY A 114 21.92 -4.53 -29.17
C GLY A 114 22.69 -3.61 -28.21
N GLN A 115 22.52 -2.28 -28.33
CA GLN A 115 23.18 -1.31 -27.46
C GLN A 115 22.48 -1.26 -26.09
N ARG A 116 23.30 -1.19 -25.03
CA ARG A 116 22.80 -1.01 -23.68
C ARG A 116 22.22 0.40 -23.52
N ARG A 117 21.02 0.46 -22.94
CA ARG A 117 20.33 1.67 -22.52
C ARG A 117 20.08 1.61 -21.02
N ASP A 118 20.25 2.73 -20.37
CA ASP A 118 20.00 2.90 -18.94
C ASP A 118 19.03 4.06 -18.74
N ALA A 119 18.08 3.90 -17.83
CA ALA A 119 17.11 4.94 -17.46
C ALA A 119 16.69 4.82 -15.98
N ARG A 120 15.89 5.77 -15.53
CA ARG A 120 15.21 5.73 -14.23
C ARG A 120 13.71 5.73 -14.43
N ALA A 121 13.05 4.62 -14.10
CA ALA A 121 11.62 4.49 -14.18
C ALA A 121 10.95 5.25 -13.02
N ARG A 122 9.97 6.09 -13.32
CA ARG A 122 9.15 6.79 -12.33
C ARG A 122 7.92 5.93 -12.00
N VAL A 123 7.60 5.81 -10.73
CA VAL A 123 6.39 5.12 -10.24
C VAL A 123 5.39 6.09 -9.63
N ILE A 124 5.84 7.28 -9.24
CA ILE A 124 5.00 8.41 -8.80
C ILE A 124 5.41 9.65 -9.58
N ASP A 125 4.44 10.41 -10.05
CA ASP A 125 4.65 11.74 -10.58
C ASP A 125 4.42 12.76 -9.46
N PHE A 126 5.48 13.40 -9.01
CA PHE A 126 5.43 14.41 -7.95
C PHE A 126 5.06 15.80 -8.47
N ASP A 127 5.25 16.07 -9.76
CA ASP A 127 4.99 17.38 -10.38
C ASP A 127 3.50 17.54 -10.69
N ASN A 128 2.84 16.49 -11.20
CA ASN A 128 1.41 16.43 -11.47
C ASN A 128 0.71 15.44 -10.54
N ALA A 129 1.00 15.52 -9.25
CA ALA A 129 0.65 14.50 -8.28
C ALA A 129 -0.84 14.12 -8.31
N ARG A 130 -1.74 15.08 -8.50
CA ARG A 130 -3.18 14.86 -8.46
C ARG A 130 -3.73 14.14 -9.69
N ASP A 131 -3.27 14.50 -10.88
CA ASP A 131 -3.86 14.03 -12.13
C ASP A 131 -3.11 12.84 -12.74
N ALA A 132 -1.80 12.74 -12.47
CA ALA A 132 -0.96 11.67 -13.02
C ALA A 132 -0.90 10.41 -12.16
N ASN A 133 -1.34 10.46 -10.90
CA ASN A 133 -1.32 9.31 -10.01
C ASN A 133 -2.73 8.80 -9.71
N ARG A 134 -2.82 7.49 -9.46
CA ARG A 134 -4.03 6.85 -8.95
C ARG A 134 -3.97 6.77 -7.44
N PHE A 135 -5.00 7.27 -6.78
CA PHE A 135 -5.18 7.22 -5.34
C PHE A 135 -6.29 6.24 -4.99
N LEU A 136 -5.98 5.26 -4.14
CA LEU A 136 -6.93 4.22 -3.72
C LEU A 136 -6.86 4.04 -2.20
N ALA A 137 -8.01 4.08 -1.54
CA ALA A 137 -8.15 3.76 -0.14
C ALA A 137 -8.88 2.42 0.03
N VAL A 138 -8.23 1.46 0.69
CA VAL A 138 -8.78 0.12 0.92
C VAL A 138 -9.07 -0.06 2.42
N ARG A 139 -10.34 -0.30 2.76
CA ARG A 139 -10.76 -0.61 4.12
C ARG A 139 -10.70 -2.11 4.38
N GLU A 140 -10.33 -2.47 5.61
CA GLU A 140 -10.33 -3.85 6.11
C GLU A 140 -9.45 -4.78 5.25
N LEU A 141 -8.29 -4.28 4.85
CA LEU A 141 -7.35 -5.03 4.03
C LEU A 141 -6.74 -6.18 4.84
N LYS A 142 -6.98 -7.42 4.41
CA LYS A 142 -6.35 -8.60 5.01
C LYS A 142 -4.93 -8.77 4.46
N LEU A 143 -3.97 -8.92 5.37
CA LEU A 143 -2.56 -9.14 5.08
C LEU A 143 -2.09 -10.40 5.81
N THR A 144 -1.23 -11.18 5.17
CA THR A 144 -0.62 -12.39 5.73
C THR A 144 0.89 -12.25 5.70
N GLY A 145 1.56 -12.68 6.76
CA GLY A 145 3.01 -12.61 6.87
C GLY A 145 3.74 -13.53 5.89
N LEU A 146 4.87 -13.07 5.36
CA LEU A 146 5.71 -13.88 4.48
C LEU A 146 6.42 -15.01 5.24
N PRO A 147 7.06 -14.76 6.40
CA PRO A 147 7.74 -15.81 7.16
C PRO A 147 6.76 -16.71 7.94
N THR A 148 5.57 -16.23 8.20
CA THR A 148 4.57 -16.92 9.05
C THR A 148 3.19 -16.92 8.39
N PRO A 149 2.93 -17.79 7.40
CA PRO A 149 1.69 -17.76 6.59
C PRO A 149 0.39 -17.95 7.39
N ASN A 150 0.47 -18.47 8.62
CA ASN A 150 -0.67 -18.61 9.51
C ASN A 150 -1.02 -17.32 10.26
N TYR A 151 -0.12 -16.34 10.28
CA TYR A 151 -0.36 -15.05 10.89
C TYR A 151 -0.98 -14.10 9.86
N ASN A 152 -2.15 -13.60 10.17
CA ASN A 152 -2.81 -12.58 9.35
C ASN A 152 -3.25 -11.41 10.22
N ARG A 153 -3.28 -10.25 9.61
CA ARG A 153 -3.79 -9.00 10.18
C ARG A 153 -4.74 -8.35 9.21
N ARG A 154 -5.60 -7.53 9.74
CA ARG A 154 -6.54 -6.75 8.95
C ARG A 154 -6.37 -5.29 9.31
N ALA A 155 -5.80 -4.55 8.36
CA ALA A 155 -5.58 -3.13 8.51
C ALA A 155 -6.89 -2.38 8.26
N ASP A 156 -7.24 -1.44 9.14
CA ASP A 156 -8.50 -0.69 9.07
C ASP A 156 -8.61 0.10 7.78
N LEU A 157 -7.56 0.85 7.42
CA LEU A 157 -7.50 1.61 6.17
C LEU A 157 -6.06 1.71 5.66
N VAL A 158 -5.85 1.29 4.42
CA VAL A 158 -4.57 1.41 3.73
C VAL A 158 -4.74 2.30 2.51
N CYS A 159 -3.92 3.33 2.41
CA CYS A 159 -3.94 4.27 1.30
C CYS A 159 -2.81 3.98 0.33
N PHE A 160 -3.18 3.72 -0.91
CA PHE A 160 -2.27 3.40 -2.00
C PHE A 160 -2.12 4.57 -2.96
N VAL A 161 -0.90 4.80 -3.41
CA VAL A 161 -0.61 5.65 -4.56
C VAL A 161 0.03 4.78 -5.63
N ASN A 162 -0.62 4.71 -6.80
CA ASN A 162 -0.18 3.86 -7.90
C ASN A 162 0.07 2.39 -7.49
N GLY A 163 -0.67 1.87 -6.52
CA GLY A 163 -0.53 0.51 -6.02
C GLY A 163 0.52 0.30 -4.91
N LEU A 164 1.25 1.34 -4.51
CA LEU A 164 2.18 1.30 -3.37
C LEU A 164 1.45 1.65 -2.07
N PRO A 165 1.52 0.83 -1.00
CA PRO A 165 0.87 1.07 0.28
C PRO A 165 1.64 2.12 1.10
N LEU A 166 1.36 3.40 0.86
CA LEU A 166 2.15 4.49 1.45
C LEU A 166 1.66 4.94 2.82
N VAL A 167 0.37 4.77 3.14
CA VAL A 167 -0.18 5.22 4.42
C VAL A 167 -1.03 4.13 5.04
N PHE A 168 -0.74 3.80 6.28
CA PHE A 168 -1.58 2.94 7.12
C PHE A 168 -2.27 3.80 8.18
N ILE A 169 -3.58 3.63 8.29
CA ILE A 169 -4.43 4.35 9.23
C ILE A 169 -5.15 3.34 10.09
N GLU A 170 -4.80 3.33 11.37
CA GLU A 170 -5.48 2.53 12.39
C GLU A 170 -6.55 3.40 13.05
N LEU A 171 -7.77 2.91 13.07
CA LEU A 171 -8.94 3.66 13.53
C LEU A 171 -9.50 3.03 14.80
N LYS A 172 -9.89 3.85 15.75
CA LYS A 172 -10.49 3.44 17.01
C LYS A 172 -11.82 4.13 17.20
N ALA A 173 -12.70 3.52 17.98
CA ALA A 173 -13.96 4.18 18.38
C ALA A 173 -13.67 5.49 19.12
N VAL A 174 -14.54 6.50 18.96
CA VAL A 174 -14.34 7.87 19.48
C VAL A 174 -14.02 7.90 20.98
N TYR A 175 -14.58 6.98 21.75
CA TYR A 175 -14.33 6.89 23.20
C TYR A 175 -13.05 6.15 23.59
N LYS A 176 -12.31 5.55 22.60
CA LYS A 176 -11.08 4.81 22.89
C LYS A 176 -9.85 5.71 22.82
N ASN A 177 -8.85 5.35 23.61
CA ASN A 177 -7.54 6.00 23.57
C ASN A 177 -6.82 5.63 22.27
N ILE A 178 -6.45 6.64 21.49
CA ILE A 178 -5.73 6.46 20.22
C ILE A 178 -4.35 5.80 20.40
N ARG A 179 -3.70 5.96 21.56
CA ARG A 179 -2.41 5.33 21.86
C ARG A 179 -2.49 3.80 21.78
N ALA A 180 -3.63 3.22 22.17
CA ALA A 180 -3.85 1.78 22.06
C ALA A 180 -3.81 1.26 20.61
N GLY A 181 -4.14 2.08 19.63
CA GLY A 181 -4.02 1.74 18.20
C GLY A 181 -2.57 1.60 17.75
N PHE A 182 -1.69 2.46 18.24
CA PHE A 182 -0.27 2.37 17.93
C PHE A 182 0.42 1.23 18.70
N ASP A 183 0.31 1.25 20.04
CA ASP A 183 1.02 0.31 20.91
C ASP A 183 0.54 -1.14 20.75
N GLY A 184 -0.75 -1.32 20.41
CA GLY A 184 -1.34 -2.66 20.22
C GLY A 184 -1.29 -3.16 18.79
N ASN A 185 -1.77 -2.37 17.83
CA ASN A 185 -1.99 -2.86 16.46
C ASN A 185 -0.83 -2.55 15.52
N LEU A 186 -0.49 -1.28 15.29
CA LEU A 186 0.54 -0.93 14.31
C LEU A 186 1.91 -1.48 14.68
N ARG A 187 2.27 -1.45 15.97
CA ARG A 187 3.52 -2.01 16.45
C ARG A 187 3.59 -3.52 16.24
N ASP A 188 2.50 -4.24 16.48
CA ASP A 188 2.39 -5.68 16.21
C ASP A 188 2.50 -5.97 14.71
N TYR A 189 1.86 -5.16 13.84
CA TYR A 189 1.93 -5.36 12.39
C TYR A 189 3.34 -5.19 11.84
N MET A 190 4.13 -4.27 12.42
CA MET A 190 5.52 -4.00 12.01
C MET A 190 6.52 -5.06 12.51
N ASP A 191 6.11 -6.00 13.35
CA ASP A 191 6.97 -7.10 13.76
C ASP A 191 7.34 -7.97 12.55
N GLU A 192 8.63 -8.28 12.41
CA GLU A 192 9.17 -9.05 11.28
C GLU A 192 8.55 -10.44 11.13
N ASN A 193 8.00 -10.98 12.22
CA ASN A 193 7.29 -12.26 12.24
C ASN A 193 5.78 -12.12 11.98
N VAL A 194 5.26 -10.92 11.75
CA VAL A 194 3.83 -10.69 11.51
C VAL A 194 3.61 -10.26 10.05
N VAL A 195 3.45 -8.98 9.76
CA VAL A 195 3.17 -8.49 8.40
C VAL A 195 4.07 -7.30 8.00
N ALA A 196 5.31 -7.30 8.49
CA ALA A 196 6.25 -6.20 8.29
C ALA A 196 6.47 -5.83 6.82
N GLN A 197 6.35 -6.80 5.89
CA GLN A 197 6.49 -6.54 4.45
C GLN A 197 5.49 -5.49 3.93
N ALA A 198 4.35 -5.32 4.58
CA ALA A 198 3.37 -4.31 4.20
C ALA A 198 3.87 -2.88 4.43
N PHE A 199 4.84 -2.71 5.32
CA PHE A 199 5.37 -1.40 5.73
C PHE A 199 6.66 -1.01 5.01
N HIS A 200 7.16 -1.82 4.10
CA HIS A 200 8.38 -1.53 3.35
C HIS A 200 8.29 -0.22 2.55
N HIS A 201 7.10 0.12 2.04
CA HIS A 201 6.85 1.35 1.27
C HIS A 201 6.19 2.46 2.10
N ASN A 202 5.96 2.21 3.38
CA ASN A 202 5.19 3.11 4.22
C ASN A 202 5.89 4.47 4.41
N VAL A 203 5.11 5.54 4.31
CA VAL A 203 5.56 6.92 4.52
C VAL A 203 4.94 7.48 5.80
N PHE A 204 3.67 7.17 6.07
CA PHE A 204 2.95 7.64 7.24
C PHE A 204 2.19 6.50 7.92
N LEU A 205 2.28 6.49 9.25
CA LEU A 205 1.41 5.73 10.13
C LEU A 205 0.50 6.71 10.86
N ILE A 206 -0.80 6.51 10.76
CA ILE A 206 -1.78 7.39 11.39
C ILE A 206 -2.64 6.55 12.33
N VAL A 207 -2.87 7.07 13.52
CA VAL A 207 -3.88 6.53 14.44
C VAL A 207 -4.91 7.61 14.71
N SER A 208 -6.19 7.28 14.55
CA SER A 208 -7.28 8.22 14.78
C SER A 208 -8.47 7.55 15.45
N ASN A 209 -9.26 8.33 16.19
CA ASN A 209 -10.56 7.92 16.70
C ASN A 209 -11.71 8.79 16.17
N GLY A 210 -11.46 9.54 15.08
CA GLY A 210 -12.44 10.44 14.48
C GLY A 210 -12.48 11.84 15.12
N ASP A 211 -12.03 11.98 16.37
CA ASP A 211 -11.91 13.27 17.10
C ASP A 211 -10.46 13.75 17.14
N ARG A 212 -9.54 12.84 17.37
CA ARG A 212 -8.09 13.09 17.44
C ARG A 212 -7.34 12.18 16.50
N ALA A 213 -6.20 12.67 16.00
CA ALA A 213 -5.26 11.87 15.20
C ALA A 213 -3.83 12.14 15.64
N LYS A 214 -2.96 11.12 15.47
CA LYS A 214 -1.50 11.21 15.59
C LYS A 214 -0.85 10.51 14.41
N TYR A 215 0.30 10.99 13.99
CA TYR A 215 1.17 10.44 12.96
C TYR A 215 2.63 10.50 13.42
#